data_d91a4febd0c996e70ab15dd7e75ac1a9
#
_entry.id   d91a4febd0c996e70ab15dd7e75ac1a9
#
_cell.length_a   1.000
_cell.length_b   1.000
_cell.length_c   1.000
_cell.angle_alpha   90.00
_cell.angle_beta   90.00
_cell.angle_gamma   90.00
#
_symmetry.space_group_name_H-M   'P 1'
#
loop_
_entity.id
_entity.type
_entity.pdbx_description
1 polymer ?
#
loop_
_entity_poly.entity_id
_entity_poly.type
_entity_poly.pdbx_seq_one_letter_code
_entity_poly.pdbx_strand_id
1 'polypeptide(L)'
;MPPKNRFLLFSLLWHIACWYGLLKESSGSAPPFPYFDKLAHFSLFFAQIWLLARSYREAGRQPPWIGLTVFALLFAISSESAQATLTQTRSGDIFDIVADMFGAAVALLLTRQILKTR
;
A
#
# COMPACT_ATOMS: atom_id res chain seq x y z
N MET A 1 -13.56 27.60 -7.05
CA MET A 1 -13.05 26.69 -6.03
C MET A 1 -12.56 25.42 -6.69
N PRO A 2 -11.29 25.08 -6.53
CA PRO A 2 -10.82 23.87 -7.17
C PRO A 2 -11.55 22.66 -6.59
N PRO A 3 -11.82 21.64 -7.40
CA PRO A 3 -12.40 20.41 -6.87
C PRO A 3 -11.48 19.81 -5.83
N LYS A 4 -12.05 19.34 -4.74
CA LYS A 4 -11.28 18.67 -3.72
C LYS A 4 -10.77 17.36 -4.28
N ASN A 5 -9.50 17.06 -4.02
CA ASN A 5 -8.89 15.84 -4.50
C ASN A 5 -9.32 14.67 -3.62
N ARG A 6 -10.39 14.01 -4.04
CA ARG A 6 -10.96 12.88 -3.28
C ARG A 6 -9.96 11.74 -3.12
N PHE A 7 -9.16 11.50 -4.15
CA PHE A 7 -8.21 10.39 -4.12
C PHE A 7 -7.07 10.67 -3.15
N LEU A 8 -6.67 11.93 -3.00
CA LEU A 8 -5.69 12.28 -1.98
C LEU A 8 -6.26 12.00 -0.59
N LEU A 9 -7.49 12.43 -0.33
CA LEU A 9 -8.13 12.17 0.95
C LEU A 9 -8.25 10.67 1.20
N PHE A 10 -8.71 9.91 0.21
CA PHE A 10 -8.86 8.46 0.35
C PHE A 10 -7.50 7.79 0.60
N SER A 11 -6.43 8.26 -0.06
CA SER A 11 -5.11 7.69 0.15
C SER A 11 -4.59 7.96 1.57
N LEU A 12 -4.87 9.14 2.11
CA LEU A 12 -4.48 9.47 3.48
C LEU A 12 -5.22 8.60 4.50
N LEU A 13 -6.53 8.46 4.31
CA LEU A 13 -7.35 7.62 5.20
C LEU A 13 -6.93 6.16 5.09
N TRP A 14 -6.64 5.69 3.88
CA TRP A 14 -6.20 4.32 3.66
C TRP A 14 -4.84 4.08 4.30
N HIS A 15 -3.94 5.04 4.23
CA HIS A 15 -2.63 4.93 4.86
C HIS A 15 -2.76 4.74 6.37
N ILE A 16 -3.64 5.52 7.00
CA ILE A 16 -3.91 5.39 8.43
C ILE A 16 -4.47 4.00 8.73
N ALA A 17 -5.42 3.54 7.91
CA ALA A 17 -6.02 2.23 8.07
C ALA A 17 -4.99 1.10 7.88
N CYS A 18 -4.06 1.28 6.94
CA CYS A 18 -2.98 0.31 6.73
C CYS A 18 -2.12 0.17 7.98
N TRP A 19 -1.69 1.28 8.57
CA TRP A 19 -0.89 1.23 9.79
C TRP A 19 -1.65 0.56 10.93
N TYR A 20 -2.93 0.89 11.08
CA TYR A 20 -3.75 0.23 12.09
C TYR A 20 -3.80 -1.28 11.89
N GLY A 21 -4.07 -1.73 10.65
CA GLY A 21 -4.17 -3.15 10.36
C GLY A 21 -2.86 -3.89 10.49
N LEU A 22 -1.75 -3.24 10.09
CA LEU A 22 -0.43 -3.86 10.15
C LEU A 22 0.10 -3.98 11.57
N LEU A 23 -0.27 -3.06 12.46
CA LEU A 23 0.21 -3.05 13.85
C LEU A 23 -0.78 -3.68 14.82
N LYS A 24 -1.97 -4.03 14.37
CA LYS A 24 -2.95 -4.67 15.23
C LYS A 24 -2.46 -6.07 15.63
N GLU A 25 -2.58 -6.37 16.92
CA GLU A 25 -2.20 -7.69 17.41
C GLU A 25 -3.11 -8.77 16.84
N SER A 26 -2.54 -9.94 16.62
CA SER A 26 -3.30 -11.09 16.09
C SER A 26 -4.29 -11.59 17.13
N SER A 27 -5.48 -11.99 16.68
CA SER A 27 -6.49 -12.61 17.53
C SER A 27 -6.16 -14.05 17.91
N GLY A 28 -5.15 -14.63 17.28
CA GLY A 28 -4.83 -16.04 17.46
C GLY A 28 -5.64 -16.97 16.58
N SER A 29 -6.58 -16.44 15.81
CA SER A 29 -7.36 -17.24 14.88
C SER A 29 -6.52 -17.66 13.69
N ALA A 30 -6.79 -18.88 13.18
CA ALA A 30 -6.12 -19.34 11.97
C ALA A 30 -6.53 -18.50 10.77
N PRO A 31 -5.60 -18.24 9.82
CA PRO A 31 -5.98 -17.52 8.61
C PRO A 31 -6.94 -18.36 7.76
N PRO A 32 -7.78 -17.69 6.92
CA PRO A 32 -8.75 -18.40 6.09
C PRO A 32 -8.11 -19.38 5.10
N PHE A 33 -6.90 -19.11 4.67
CA PHE A 33 -6.16 -19.97 3.73
C PHE A 33 -4.67 -19.68 3.82
N PRO A 34 -3.81 -20.59 3.30
CA PRO A 34 -2.36 -20.35 3.31
C PRO A 34 -2.00 -19.07 2.56
N TYR A 35 -0.99 -18.37 3.06
CA TYR A 35 -0.47 -17.13 2.48
C TYR A 35 -1.48 -15.97 2.47
N PHE A 36 -2.52 -16.05 3.31
CA PHE A 36 -3.50 -14.97 3.44
C PHE A 36 -2.84 -13.64 3.77
N ASP A 37 -1.83 -13.65 4.65
CA ASP A 37 -1.11 -12.43 5.04
C ASP A 37 -0.38 -11.81 3.84
N LYS A 38 0.17 -12.61 2.94
CA LYS A 38 0.84 -12.10 1.74
C LYS A 38 -0.15 -11.43 0.80
N LEU A 39 -1.33 -12.05 0.63
CA LEU A 39 -2.39 -11.43 -0.17
C LEU A 39 -2.88 -10.14 0.46
N ALA A 40 -2.98 -10.09 1.79
CA ALA A 40 -3.37 -8.88 2.50
C ALA A 40 -2.35 -7.76 2.28
N HIS A 41 -1.05 -8.05 2.42
CA HIS A 41 0.01 -7.07 2.15
C HIS A 41 -0.04 -6.56 0.72
N PHE A 42 -0.15 -7.48 -0.24
CA PHE A 42 -0.28 -7.11 -1.66
C PHE A 42 -1.45 -6.13 -1.86
N SER A 43 -2.60 -6.47 -1.30
CA SER A 43 -3.82 -5.67 -1.49
C SER A 43 -3.72 -4.30 -0.84
N LEU A 44 -3.14 -4.23 0.36
CA LEU A 44 -2.96 -2.96 1.07
C LEU A 44 -2.07 -2.01 0.27
N PHE A 45 -0.97 -2.52 -0.24
CA PHE A 45 -0.03 -1.69 -1.00
C PHE A 45 -0.55 -1.37 -2.39
N PHE A 46 -1.24 -2.32 -3.02
CA PHE A 46 -1.89 -2.05 -4.30
C PHE A 46 -2.85 -0.86 -4.16
N ALA A 47 -3.74 -0.91 -3.19
CA ALA A 47 -4.73 0.16 -3.01
C ALA A 47 -4.06 1.48 -2.64
N GLN A 48 -3.03 1.45 -1.78
CA GLN A 48 -2.33 2.66 -1.37
C GLN A 48 -1.71 3.37 -2.57
N ILE A 49 -0.98 2.62 -3.39
CA ILE A 49 -0.28 3.22 -4.54
C ILE A 49 -1.28 3.61 -5.62
N TRP A 50 -2.32 2.80 -5.83
CA TRP A 50 -3.39 3.12 -6.77
C TRP A 50 -4.04 4.47 -6.42
N LEU A 51 -4.39 4.65 -5.14
CA LEU A 51 -5.04 5.90 -4.70
C LEU A 51 -4.10 7.08 -4.83
N LEU A 52 -2.82 6.93 -4.49
CA LEU A 52 -1.85 8.01 -4.64
C LEU A 52 -1.67 8.37 -6.11
N ALA A 53 -1.53 7.39 -6.99
CA ALA A 53 -1.38 7.66 -8.41
C ALA A 53 -2.62 8.39 -8.96
N ARG A 54 -3.82 7.97 -8.53
CA ARG A 54 -5.05 8.64 -8.94
C ARG A 54 -5.12 10.06 -8.41
N SER A 55 -4.56 10.33 -7.24
CA SER A 55 -4.55 11.69 -6.69
C SER A 55 -3.73 12.64 -7.56
N TYR A 56 -2.61 12.18 -8.10
CA TYR A 56 -1.81 13.00 -9.03
C TYR A 56 -2.58 13.26 -10.31
N ARG A 57 -3.23 12.24 -10.85
CA ARG A 57 -4.03 12.41 -12.06
C ARG A 57 -5.21 13.36 -11.86
N GLU A 58 -5.87 13.27 -10.72
CA GLU A 58 -6.97 14.16 -10.40
C GLU A 58 -6.51 15.61 -10.32
N ALA A 59 -5.26 15.85 -9.94
CA ALA A 59 -4.64 17.17 -9.93
C ALA A 59 -4.10 17.59 -11.30
N GLY A 60 -4.31 16.79 -12.34
CA GLY A 60 -3.81 17.09 -13.67
C GLY A 60 -2.31 16.88 -13.84
N ARG A 61 -1.70 16.04 -13.02
CA ARG A 61 -0.27 15.82 -13.01
C ARG A 61 0.06 14.36 -13.30
N GLN A 62 1.24 14.16 -13.88
CA GLN A 62 1.75 12.80 -14.06
C GLN A 62 2.17 12.22 -12.72
N PRO A 63 1.79 10.96 -12.44
CA PRO A 63 2.29 10.33 -11.23
C PRO A 63 3.81 10.22 -11.25
N PRO A 64 4.49 10.53 -10.13
CA PRO A 64 5.93 10.38 -10.06
C PRO A 64 6.29 8.92 -9.83
N TRP A 65 6.49 8.18 -10.93
CA TRP A 65 6.66 6.71 -10.89
C TRP A 65 7.77 6.26 -9.95
N ILE A 66 8.93 6.93 -10.04
CA ILE A 66 10.07 6.61 -9.18
C ILE A 66 9.76 6.99 -7.73
N GLY A 67 9.18 8.18 -7.53
CA GLY A 67 8.83 8.65 -6.19
C GLY A 67 7.83 7.72 -5.50
N LEU A 68 6.83 7.24 -6.23
CA LEU A 68 5.84 6.32 -5.66
C LEU A 68 6.47 4.96 -5.35
N THR A 69 7.40 4.49 -6.17
CA THR A 69 8.13 3.26 -5.89
C THR A 69 8.97 3.40 -4.63
N VAL A 70 9.69 4.52 -4.50
CA VAL A 70 10.49 4.78 -3.30
C VAL A 70 9.61 4.87 -2.07
N PHE A 71 8.47 5.58 -2.18
CA PHE A 71 7.52 5.66 -1.07
C PHE A 71 7.05 4.27 -0.65
N ALA A 72 6.69 3.42 -1.62
CA ALA A 72 6.22 2.08 -1.32
C ALA A 72 7.30 1.26 -0.61
N LEU A 73 8.56 1.37 -1.05
CA LEU A 73 9.65 0.66 -0.43
C LEU A 73 9.90 1.13 1.01
N LEU A 74 9.91 2.45 1.23
CA LEU A 74 10.08 3.00 2.57
C LEU A 74 8.92 2.58 3.49
N PHE A 75 7.71 2.60 2.98
CA PHE A 75 6.55 2.16 3.74
C PHE A 75 6.66 0.67 4.07
N ALA A 76 7.07 -0.16 3.10
CA ALA A 76 7.22 -1.60 3.31
C ALA A 76 8.26 -1.90 4.38
N ILE A 77 9.42 -1.26 4.31
CA ILE A 77 10.49 -1.48 5.29
C ILE A 77 10.07 -0.97 6.67
N SER A 78 9.46 0.22 6.71
CA SER A 78 9.03 0.82 7.98
C SER A 78 7.96 -0.02 8.65
N SER A 79 6.97 -0.51 7.90
CA SER A 79 5.88 -1.29 8.46
C SER A 79 6.35 -2.66 8.94
N GLU A 80 7.25 -3.32 8.19
CA GLU A 80 7.81 -4.60 8.64
C GLU A 80 8.65 -4.43 9.89
N SER A 81 9.48 -3.38 9.93
CA SER A 81 10.28 -3.08 11.12
C SER A 81 9.39 -2.81 12.33
N ALA A 82 8.32 -2.06 12.13
CA ALA A 82 7.37 -1.77 13.20
C ALA A 82 6.66 -3.03 13.68
N GLN A 83 6.25 -3.91 12.76
CA GLN A 83 5.64 -5.19 13.14
C GLN A 83 6.60 -6.03 13.99
N ALA A 84 7.87 -6.08 13.60
CA ALA A 84 8.86 -6.86 14.31
C ALA A 84 9.17 -6.31 15.69
N THR A 85 9.12 -5.00 15.89
CA THR A 85 9.60 -4.36 17.12
C THR A 85 8.48 -3.84 18.03
N LEU A 86 7.32 -3.48 17.48
CA LEU A 86 6.25 -2.83 18.23
C LEU A 86 5.08 -3.75 18.54
N THR A 87 5.05 -4.96 17.99
CA THR A 87 3.96 -5.92 18.25
C THR A 87 4.53 -7.18 18.90
N GLN A 88 3.68 -7.90 19.64
CA GLN A 88 4.05 -9.15 20.29
C GLN A 88 3.60 -10.36 19.50
N THR A 89 2.50 -10.25 18.73
CA THR A 89 1.90 -11.36 18.01
C THR A 89 2.17 -11.32 16.52
N ARG A 90 2.76 -10.22 16.03
CA ARG A 90 3.15 -10.08 14.62
C ARG A 90 4.66 -10.24 14.53
N SER A 91 5.14 -10.74 13.40
CA SER A 91 6.57 -10.93 13.18
C SER A 91 6.97 -10.25 11.87
N GLY A 92 8.22 -9.77 11.82
CA GLY A 92 8.77 -9.26 10.58
C GLY A 92 9.08 -10.40 9.63
N ASP A 93 8.76 -10.20 8.35
CA ASP A 93 8.98 -11.22 7.33
C ASP A 93 9.35 -10.51 6.03
N ILE A 94 10.53 -10.83 5.52
CA ILE A 94 11.01 -10.20 4.28
C ILE A 94 10.08 -10.51 3.10
N PHE A 95 9.39 -11.64 3.11
CA PHE A 95 8.44 -11.97 2.05
C PHE A 95 7.21 -11.06 2.08
N ASP A 96 6.88 -10.46 3.22
CA ASP A 96 5.85 -9.43 3.29
C ASP A 96 6.27 -8.20 2.51
N ILE A 97 7.56 -7.82 2.59
CA ILE A 97 8.09 -6.70 1.80
C ILE A 97 7.98 -7.03 0.30
N VAL A 98 8.29 -8.25 -0.09
CA VAL A 98 8.15 -8.68 -1.48
C VAL A 98 6.70 -8.56 -1.94
N ALA A 99 5.75 -9.03 -1.14
CA ALA A 99 4.33 -8.94 -1.45
C ALA A 99 3.88 -7.48 -1.55
N ASP A 100 4.34 -6.62 -0.64
CA ASP A 100 4.06 -5.19 -0.63
C ASP A 100 4.50 -4.55 -1.94
N MET A 101 5.76 -4.80 -2.33
CA MET A 101 6.33 -4.19 -3.53
C MET A 101 5.68 -4.74 -4.80
N PHE A 102 5.27 -6.01 -4.78
CA PHE A 102 4.54 -6.59 -5.91
C PHE A 102 3.20 -5.89 -6.10
N GLY A 103 2.48 -5.64 -5.00
CA GLY A 103 1.21 -4.90 -5.05
C GLY A 103 1.39 -3.49 -5.59
N ALA A 104 2.44 -2.80 -5.11
CA ALA A 104 2.76 -1.45 -5.58
C ALA A 104 3.10 -1.46 -7.07
N ALA A 105 3.90 -2.42 -7.52
CA ALA A 105 4.29 -2.52 -8.91
C ALA A 105 3.08 -2.75 -9.83
N VAL A 106 2.17 -3.64 -9.44
CA VAL A 106 0.97 -3.90 -10.22
C VAL A 106 0.11 -2.64 -10.31
N ALA A 107 -0.04 -1.91 -9.20
CA ALA A 107 -0.81 -0.66 -9.21
C ALA A 107 -0.21 0.36 -10.17
N LEU A 108 1.11 0.52 -10.16
CA LEU A 108 1.80 1.45 -11.06
C LEU A 108 1.66 1.03 -12.52
N LEU A 109 1.81 -0.26 -12.80
CA LEU A 109 1.67 -0.77 -14.16
C LEU A 109 0.26 -0.57 -14.70
N LEU A 110 -0.77 -0.83 -13.88
CA LEU A 110 -2.15 -0.63 -14.28
C LEU A 110 -2.45 0.84 -14.50
N THR A 111 -1.97 1.73 -13.63
CA THR A 111 -2.16 3.17 -13.79
C THR A 111 -1.52 3.64 -15.08
N ARG A 112 -0.30 3.18 -15.35
CA ARG A 112 0.41 3.54 -16.58
C ARG A 112 -0.33 3.06 -17.81
N GLN A 113 -0.87 1.84 -17.76
CA GLN A 113 -1.63 1.28 -18.88
C GLN A 113 -2.91 2.09 -19.15
N ILE A 114 -3.62 2.46 -18.09
CA ILE A 114 -4.82 3.29 -18.22
C ILE A 114 -4.49 4.64 -18.85
N LEU A 115 -3.34 5.24 -18.46
CA LEU A 115 -2.90 6.51 -19.05
C LEU A 115 -2.62 6.39 -20.53
N LYS A 116 -2.06 5.26 -20.97
CA LYS A 116 -1.74 5.05 -22.39
C LYS A 116 -2.98 4.91 -23.27
N THR A 117 -4.08 4.43 -22.71
CA THR A 117 -5.30 4.18 -23.47
C THR A 117 -6.22 5.39 -23.56
N ARG A 118 -5.83 6.51 -22.99
CA ARG A 118 -6.62 7.75 -23.01
C ARG A 118 -6.05 8.78 -23.95
#